data_22b9895d455b68a73cb425e34665e63c
#
_entry.id   22b9895d455b68a73cb425e34665e63c
#
_cell.length_a   1.000
_cell.length_b   1.000
_cell.length_c   1.000
_cell.angle_alpha   90.00
_cell.angle_beta   90.00
_cell.angle_gamma   90.00
#
_symmetry.space_group_name_H-M   'P 1'
#
loop_
_entity.id
_entity.type
_entity.pdbx_description
1 polymer ?
#
loop_
_entity_poly.entity_id
_entity_poly.type
_entity_poly.pdbx_seq_one_letter_code
_entity_poly.pdbx_strand_id
1 'polypeptide(L)'
;MLISLPSDWVRTNRLNKGNTVFIETNEDNSISLFPEASDSQINDVTILYNQSSFDSLINQIYGAYLLGYNDIRIKGKCQILFEHREDIMLTMRKLVGLEIVDEDNSNIAAQFLLDANSLDAEKILRRMNSIVGGMYRDALDGLRLKIDGIKNLIFSRDDEVDRQYFLLVRLIRSAMVDQKLARKLNLSNIDILDYRIAANHLESAGDYISEFASTVPSISRTKIVDEISEAGSYIEKMQEKSVAAFTAKNRTESIGMIKMYNEFRLIMDSIKELFAKLELTNSESTIAVLNSIHSMDKIAKCWVDVADLVKPVYLTEHRLDKSLQS
;
A
#
# COMPACT_ATOMS: atom_id res chain seq x y z
N MET A 1 -6.80 13.41 45.57
CA MET A 1 -5.60 13.66 44.79
C MET A 1 -5.92 14.76 43.80
N LEU A 2 -5.14 15.82 43.74
CA LEU A 2 -5.36 16.93 42.80
C LEU A 2 -4.18 16.98 41.83
N ILE A 3 -4.46 17.29 40.58
CA ILE A 3 -3.46 17.46 39.51
C ILE A 3 -3.58 18.91 39.02
N SER A 4 -2.48 19.65 38.98
CA SER A 4 -2.44 20.97 38.36
C SER A 4 -2.12 20.84 36.88
N LEU A 5 -2.92 21.50 36.05
CA LEU A 5 -2.69 21.57 34.60
C LEU A 5 -1.84 22.80 34.26
N PRO A 6 -0.92 22.72 33.29
CA PRO A 6 -0.18 23.87 32.81
C PRO A 6 -1.13 24.98 32.31
N SER A 7 -0.91 26.22 32.78
CA SER A 7 -1.78 27.36 32.45
C SER A 7 -1.89 27.62 30.94
N ASP A 8 -0.78 27.44 30.23
CA ASP A 8 -0.74 27.60 28.77
C ASP A 8 -1.56 26.54 28.03
N TRP A 9 -1.54 25.29 28.51
CA TRP A 9 -2.35 24.20 27.98
C TRP A 9 -3.85 24.47 28.19
N VAL A 10 -4.24 24.93 29.40
CA VAL A 10 -5.62 25.29 29.71
C VAL A 10 -6.10 26.43 28.83
N ARG A 11 -5.28 27.46 28.62
CA ARG A 11 -5.61 28.61 27.77
C ARG A 11 -5.72 28.23 26.29
N THR A 12 -4.78 27.45 25.78
CA THR A 12 -4.77 26.98 24.39
C THR A 12 -6.00 26.16 24.06
N ASN A 13 -6.44 25.30 25.00
CA ASN A 13 -7.63 24.46 24.85
C ASN A 13 -8.92 25.15 25.31
N ARG A 14 -8.89 26.45 25.69
CA ARG A 14 -10.04 27.25 26.12
C ARG A 14 -10.86 26.61 27.25
N LEU A 15 -10.16 25.89 28.15
CA LEU A 15 -10.81 25.21 29.28
C LEU A 15 -11.18 26.19 30.38
N ASN A 16 -12.40 26.03 30.91
CA ASN A 16 -12.94 26.80 32.02
C ASN A 16 -13.29 25.87 33.19
N LYS A 17 -13.49 26.45 34.38
CA LYS A 17 -13.95 25.71 35.54
C LYS A 17 -15.28 25.00 35.24
N GLY A 18 -15.30 23.67 35.43
CA GLY A 18 -16.46 22.81 35.14
C GLY A 18 -16.42 22.09 33.79
N ASN A 19 -15.40 22.35 32.94
CA ASN A 19 -15.22 21.56 31.75
C ASN A 19 -14.73 20.16 32.09
N THR A 20 -15.12 19.17 31.31
CA THR A 20 -14.70 17.78 31.41
C THR A 20 -13.37 17.63 30.67
N VAL A 21 -12.44 16.84 31.22
CA VAL A 21 -11.18 16.46 30.60
C VAL A 21 -11.10 14.95 30.61
N PHE A 22 -10.81 14.37 29.45
CA PHE A 22 -10.56 12.93 29.33
C PHE A 22 -9.14 12.61 29.77
N ILE A 23 -9.01 11.58 30.59
CA ILE A 23 -7.72 11.08 31.07
C ILE A 23 -7.53 9.68 30.51
N GLU A 24 -6.39 9.45 29.92
CA GLU A 24 -6.01 8.17 29.37
C GLU A 24 -4.67 7.72 29.93
N THR A 25 -4.58 6.47 30.37
CA THR A 25 -3.33 5.86 30.83
C THR A 25 -2.68 5.14 29.65
N ASN A 26 -1.46 5.51 29.31
CA ASN A 26 -0.67 4.89 28.26
C ASN A 26 0.01 3.60 28.75
N GLU A 27 0.49 2.78 27.83
CA GLU A 27 1.21 1.51 28.15
C GLU A 27 2.48 1.70 28.96
N ASP A 28 3.12 2.86 28.86
CA ASP A 28 4.31 3.25 29.64
C ASP A 28 3.97 3.80 31.02
N ASN A 29 2.70 3.70 31.45
CA ASN A 29 2.13 4.30 32.66
C ASN A 29 2.15 5.84 32.70
N SER A 30 2.43 6.52 31.61
CA SER A 30 2.16 7.95 31.48
C SER A 30 0.67 8.23 31.35
N ILE A 31 0.27 9.48 31.63
CA ILE A 31 -1.11 9.92 31.53
C ILE A 31 -1.20 10.97 30.43
N SER A 32 -2.10 10.75 29.48
CA SER A 32 -2.48 11.74 28.48
C SER A 32 -3.79 12.42 28.88
N LEU A 33 -3.84 13.73 28.71
CA LEU A 33 -5.02 14.55 28.99
C LEU A 33 -5.54 15.14 27.68
N PHE A 34 -6.82 14.97 27.44
CA PHE A 34 -7.50 15.52 26.28
C PHE A 34 -8.64 16.43 26.73
N PRO A 35 -8.82 17.62 26.15
CA PRO A 35 -10.04 18.39 26.35
C PRO A 35 -11.22 17.58 25.81
N GLU A 36 -12.43 17.88 26.29
CA GLU A 36 -13.66 17.29 25.77
C GLU A 36 -13.63 17.41 24.26
N ALA A 37 -13.95 16.30 23.59
CA ALA A 37 -13.73 16.08 22.17
C ALA A 37 -13.65 17.39 21.36
N SER A 38 -12.48 17.75 20.90
CA SER A 38 -12.45 18.57 19.70
C SER A 38 -13.17 17.72 18.66
N ASP A 39 -14.33 18.18 18.21
CA ASP A 39 -14.92 17.70 16.98
C ASP A 39 -13.79 17.50 15.98
N SER A 40 -13.76 16.35 15.33
CA SER A 40 -12.77 16.01 14.31
C SER A 40 -12.45 17.27 13.54
N GLN A 41 -11.22 17.76 13.65
CA GLN A 41 -10.83 18.94 12.87
C GLN A 41 -11.25 18.61 11.46
N ILE A 42 -12.21 19.36 10.92
CA ILE A 42 -12.58 19.25 9.51
C ILE A 42 -11.33 19.64 8.77
N ASN A 43 -10.56 18.62 8.38
CA ASN A 43 -9.37 18.82 7.58
C ASN A 43 -9.85 19.10 6.16
N ASP A 44 -10.11 20.37 5.87
CA ASP A 44 -10.43 20.85 4.53
C ASP A 44 -9.21 21.47 3.85
N VAL A 45 -9.09 21.30 2.56
CA VAL A 45 -8.06 21.92 1.73
C VAL A 45 -8.67 22.51 0.47
N THR A 46 -8.22 23.71 0.12
CA THR A 46 -8.56 24.34 -1.16
C THR A 46 -7.33 24.40 -2.04
N ILE A 47 -7.39 23.75 -3.19
CA ILE A 47 -6.36 23.73 -4.22
C ILE A 47 -6.78 24.73 -5.31
N LEU A 48 -5.89 25.65 -5.68
CA LEU A 48 -6.19 26.64 -6.69
C LEU A 48 -5.90 26.08 -8.08
N TYR A 49 -6.91 26.08 -8.94
CA TYR A 49 -6.73 25.70 -10.34
C TYR A 49 -5.91 26.77 -11.09
N ASN A 50 -4.87 26.29 -11.75
CA ASN A 50 -4.08 27.08 -12.70
C ASN A 50 -3.75 26.20 -13.90
N GLN A 51 -4.16 26.62 -15.09
CA GLN A 51 -3.95 25.90 -16.33
C GLN A 51 -2.47 25.60 -16.63
N SER A 52 -1.56 26.55 -16.31
CA SER A 52 -0.12 26.39 -16.56
C SER A 52 0.61 25.43 -15.62
N SER A 53 -0.06 24.97 -14.54
CA SER A 53 0.51 24.06 -13.54
C SER A 53 -0.44 22.89 -13.23
N PHE A 54 -1.13 22.39 -14.25
CA PHE A 54 -2.17 21.36 -14.10
C PHE A 54 -1.63 20.06 -13.52
N ASP A 55 -0.46 19.58 -13.96
CA ASP A 55 0.18 18.36 -13.40
C ASP A 55 0.45 18.51 -11.89
N SER A 56 0.84 19.71 -11.45
CA SER A 56 1.01 19.98 -10.01
C SER A 56 -0.31 19.90 -9.25
N LEU A 57 -1.44 20.30 -9.86
CA LEU A 57 -2.76 20.19 -9.24
C LEU A 57 -3.16 18.75 -9.03
N ILE A 58 -2.96 17.88 -10.00
CA ILE A 58 -3.24 16.44 -9.87
C ILE A 58 -2.42 15.85 -8.71
N ASN A 59 -1.13 16.15 -8.62
CA ASN A 59 -0.29 15.72 -7.51
C ASN A 59 -0.76 16.28 -6.14
N GLN A 60 -1.30 17.49 -6.10
CA GLN A 60 -1.86 18.07 -4.88
C GLN A 60 -3.14 17.35 -4.43
N ILE A 61 -3.98 16.87 -5.36
CA ILE A 61 -5.16 16.03 -5.02
C ILE A 61 -4.71 14.72 -4.34
N TYR A 62 -3.75 14.01 -4.92
CA TYR A 62 -3.18 12.81 -4.30
C TYR A 62 -2.57 13.13 -2.93
N GLY A 63 -1.79 14.21 -2.84
CA GLY A 63 -1.18 14.66 -1.58
C GLY A 63 -2.22 14.95 -0.49
N ALA A 64 -3.28 15.69 -0.83
CA ALA A 64 -4.36 16.00 0.08
C ALA A 64 -5.07 14.73 0.59
N TYR A 65 -5.41 13.82 -0.32
CA TYR A 65 -6.00 12.53 0.05
C TYR A 65 -5.10 11.73 1.00
N LEU A 66 -3.82 11.58 0.65
CA LEU A 66 -2.86 10.80 1.43
C LEU A 66 -2.52 11.42 2.79
N LEU A 67 -2.68 12.74 2.95
CA LEU A 67 -2.51 13.45 4.21
C LEU A 67 -3.77 13.41 5.11
N GLY A 68 -4.86 12.80 4.63
CA GLY A 68 -6.04 12.58 5.45
C GLY A 68 -7.06 13.73 5.39
N TYR A 69 -6.94 14.68 4.44
CA TYR A 69 -7.98 15.70 4.27
C TYR A 69 -9.32 15.06 3.90
N ASN A 70 -10.38 15.50 4.57
CA ASN A 70 -11.73 14.97 4.35
C ASN A 70 -12.47 15.73 3.25
N ASP A 71 -12.26 17.06 3.16
CA ASP A 71 -12.86 17.90 2.14
C ASP A 71 -11.75 18.46 1.24
N ILE A 72 -11.80 18.13 -0.05
CA ILE A 72 -10.85 18.59 -1.05
C ILE A 72 -11.63 19.45 -2.05
N ARG A 73 -11.28 20.73 -2.14
CA ARG A 73 -11.94 21.69 -3.02
C ARG A 73 -10.96 22.22 -4.05
N ILE A 74 -11.33 22.15 -5.31
CA ILE A 74 -10.60 22.78 -6.42
C ILE A 74 -11.32 24.08 -6.74
N LYS A 75 -10.60 25.21 -6.76
CA LYS A 75 -11.16 26.52 -7.09
C LYS A 75 -10.40 27.18 -8.23
N GLY A 76 -11.09 27.50 -9.32
CA GLY A 76 -10.59 28.30 -10.43
C GLY A 76 -10.95 29.77 -10.27
N LYS A 77 -10.03 30.69 -10.65
CA LYS A 77 -10.35 32.11 -10.86
C LYS A 77 -11.13 32.34 -12.16
N CYS A 78 -11.12 31.35 -13.04
CA CYS A 78 -11.85 31.31 -14.31
C CYS A 78 -12.40 29.89 -14.48
N GLN A 79 -13.13 29.68 -15.57
CA GLN A 79 -13.65 28.34 -15.91
C GLN A 79 -12.50 27.33 -16.04
N ILE A 80 -12.68 26.14 -15.43
CA ILE A 80 -11.80 24.98 -15.60
C ILE A 80 -12.01 24.43 -17.01
N LEU A 81 -10.94 24.17 -17.75
CA LEU A 81 -11.02 23.56 -19.08
C LEU A 81 -11.70 22.21 -18.99
N PHE A 82 -12.48 21.87 -20.02
CA PHE A 82 -13.24 20.61 -20.05
C PHE A 82 -12.34 19.37 -19.83
N GLU A 83 -11.24 19.30 -20.56
CA GLU A 83 -10.27 18.20 -20.45
C GLU A 83 -9.70 18.09 -19.03
N HIS A 84 -9.27 19.22 -18.43
CA HIS A 84 -8.75 19.25 -17.07
C HIS A 84 -9.80 18.87 -16.03
N ARG A 85 -11.07 19.23 -16.26
CA ARG A 85 -12.18 18.83 -15.38
C ARG A 85 -12.36 17.31 -15.38
N GLU A 86 -12.38 16.68 -16.57
CA GLU A 86 -12.46 15.24 -16.73
C GLU A 86 -11.32 14.54 -15.97
N ASP A 87 -10.08 15.01 -16.13
CA ASP A 87 -8.90 14.45 -15.47
C ASP A 87 -8.95 14.59 -13.96
N ILE A 88 -9.42 15.74 -13.44
CA ILE A 88 -9.63 15.95 -11.99
C ILE A 88 -10.65 14.94 -11.47
N MET A 89 -11.79 14.81 -12.16
CA MET A 89 -12.85 13.90 -11.74
C MET A 89 -12.41 12.44 -11.79
N LEU A 90 -11.70 12.03 -12.84
CA LEU A 90 -11.11 10.69 -12.95
C LEU A 90 -10.11 10.42 -11.82
N THR A 91 -9.24 11.40 -11.51
CA THR A 91 -8.30 11.30 -10.40
C THR A 91 -9.03 11.11 -9.08
N MET A 92 -10.04 11.92 -8.78
CA MET A 92 -10.81 11.80 -7.54
C MET A 92 -11.52 10.45 -7.43
N ARG A 93 -12.10 9.93 -8.52
CA ARG A 93 -12.77 8.61 -8.56
C ARG A 93 -11.82 7.43 -8.36
N LYS A 94 -10.53 7.61 -8.68
CA LYS A 94 -9.51 6.59 -8.38
C LYS A 94 -9.22 6.47 -6.88
N LEU A 95 -9.52 7.49 -6.09
CA LEU A 95 -9.24 7.55 -4.65
C LEU A 95 -10.43 6.99 -3.85
N VAL A 96 -10.23 5.81 -3.27
CA VAL A 96 -11.31 5.07 -2.57
C VAL A 96 -11.91 5.90 -1.45
N GLY A 97 -13.23 6.02 -1.45
CA GLY A 97 -13.99 6.77 -0.44
C GLY A 97 -14.05 8.28 -0.66
N LEU A 98 -13.36 8.81 -1.67
CA LEU A 98 -13.46 10.21 -2.05
C LEU A 98 -14.57 10.37 -3.11
N GLU A 99 -15.66 11.04 -2.77
CA GLU A 99 -16.81 11.24 -3.63
C GLU A 99 -16.98 12.72 -3.99
N ILE A 100 -17.32 13.00 -5.24
CA ILE A 100 -17.60 14.34 -5.71
C ILE A 100 -18.98 14.76 -5.19
N VAL A 101 -19.01 15.83 -4.39
CA VAL A 101 -20.24 16.30 -3.70
C VAL A 101 -20.79 17.58 -4.33
N ASP A 102 -19.97 18.35 -5.03
CA ASP A 102 -20.38 19.58 -5.72
C ASP A 102 -19.47 19.86 -6.94
N GLU A 103 -20.07 20.40 -7.99
CA GLU A 103 -19.38 20.71 -9.23
C GLU A 103 -20.06 21.88 -9.96
N ASP A 104 -19.27 22.87 -10.37
CA ASP A 104 -19.69 23.92 -11.29
C ASP A 104 -18.61 24.22 -12.34
N ASN A 105 -18.74 25.27 -13.12
CA ASN A 105 -17.80 25.61 -14.19
C ASN A 105 -16.40 25.97 -13.69
N SER A 106 -16.23 26.38 -12.44
CA SER A 106 -14.98 26.88 -11.86
C SER A 106 -14.57 26.17 -10.57
N ASN A 107 -15.45 25.34 -10.01
CA ASN A 107 -15.22 24.64 -8.75
C ASN A 107 -15.55 23.17 -8.87
N ILE A 108 -14.79 22.34 -8.15
CA ILE A 108 -15.08 20.92 -7.92
C ILE A 108 -14.81 20.66 -6.44
N ALA A 109 -15.76 20.06 -5.74
CA ALA A 109 -15.60 19.66 -4.34
C ALA A 109 -15.80 18.16 -4.19
N ALA A 110 -14.90 17.52 -3.45
CA ALA A 110 -15.00 16.11 -3.12
C ALA A 110 -14.84 15.90 -1.61
N GLN A 111 -15.54 14.90 -1.09
CA GLN A 111 -15.55 14.56 0.33
C GLN A 111 -15.22 13.09 0.55
N PHE A 112 -14.40 12.80 1.55
CA PHE A 112 -14.11 11.44 2.00
C PHE A 112 -15.27 10.95 2.89
N LEU A 113 -16.00 9.95 2.41
CA LEU A 113 -17.23 9.47 3.05
C LEU A 113 -17.05 8.20 3.88
N LEU A 114 -15.90 7.55 3.82
CA LEU A 114 -15.67 6.35 4.62
C LEU A 114 -15.31 6.73 6.07
N ASP A 115 -15.94 6.07 7.02
CA ASP A 115 -15.52 6.17 8.42
C ASP A 115 -14.19 5.45 8.62
N ALA A 116 -13.11 6.19 8.87
CA ALA A 116 -11.79 5.64 9.15
C ALA A 116 -11.82 4.62 10.30
N ASN A 117 -12.76 4.79 11.24
CA ASN A 117 -12.94 3.88 12.36
C ASN A 117 -13.56 2.52 11.97
N SER A 118 -14.16 2.39 10.80
CA SER A 118 -14.69 1.12 10.27
C SER A 118 -13.71 0.39 9.38
N LEU A 119 -12.60 1.03 9.00
CA LEU A 119 -11.54 0.45 8.17
C LEU A 119 -10.65 -0.47 9.00
N ASP A 120 -10.03 -1.44 8.33
CA ASP A 120 -9.14 -2.44 8.90
C ASP A 120 -7.90 -2.56 8.02
N ALA A 121 -6.75 -2.15 8.55
CA ALA A 121 -5.49 -2.12 7.80
C ALA A 121 -5.08 -3.53 7.32
N GLU A 122 -5.28 -4.56 8.15
CA GLU A 122 -4.96 -5.94 7.77
C GLU A 122 -5.85 -6.43 6.63
N LYS A 123 -7.16 -6.14 6.68
CA LYS A 123 -8.08 -6.53 5.60
C LYS A 123 -7.73 -5.86 4.28
N ILE A 124 -7.34 -4.58 4.30
CA ILE A 124 -6.92 -3.85 3.10
C ILE A 124 -5.64 -4.48 2.56
N LEU A 125 -4.64 -4.74 3.40
CA LEU A 125 -3.38 -5.37 2.99
C LEU A 125 -3.61 -6.77 2.39
N ARG A 126 -4.46 -7.60 3.04
CA ARG A 126 -4.84 -8.92 2.52
C ARG A 126 -5.58 -8.84 1.18
N ARG A 127 -6.42 -7.82 1.00
CA ARG A 127 -7.08 -7.57 -0.29
C ARG A 127 -6.07 -7.22 -1.37
N MET A 128 -5.11 -6.33 -1.10
CA MET A 128 -4.01 -6.04 -2.03
C MET A 128 -3.27 -7.32 -2.42
N ASN A 129 -2.87 -8.12 -1.43
CA ASN A 129 -2.20 -9.41 -1.66
C ASN A 129 -3.03 -10.36 -2.55
N SER A 130 -4.33 -10.43 -2.35
CA SER A 130 -5.23 -11.26 -3.16
C SER A 130 -5.30 -10.80 -4.61
N ILE A 131 -5.36 -9.47 -4.84
CA ILE A 131 -5.40 -8.89 -6.18
C ILE A 131 -4.07 -9.15 -6.90
N VAL A 132 -2.94 -8.83 -6.26
CA VAL A 132 -1.59 -9.01 -6.81
C VAL A 132 -1.30 -10.48 -7.11
N GLY A 133 -1.69 -11.40 -6.19
CA GLY A 133 -1.56 -12.84 -6.43
C GLY A 133 -2.42 -13.33 -7.59
N GLY A 134 -3.62 -12.76 -7.77
CA GLY A 134 -4.47 -13.02 -8.94
C GLY A 134 -3.85 -12.51 -10.24
N MET A 135 -3.32 -11.29 -10.24
CA MET A 135 -2.59 -10.70 -11.38
C MET A 135 -1.42 -11.59 -11.80
N TYR A 136 -0.65 -12.07 -10.81
CA TYR A 136 0.50 -12.92 -11.10
C TYR A 136 0.10 -14.25 -11.75
N ARG A 137 -0.93 -14.94 -11.23
CA ARG A 137 -1.45 -16.18 -11.83
C ARG A 137 -1.94 -15.96 -13.27
N ASP A 138 -2.71 -14.89 -13.50
CA ASP A 138 -3.21 -14.57 -14.83
C ASP A 138 -2.06 -14.25 -15.81
N ALA A 139 -1.02 -13.53 -15.37
CA ALA A 139 0.15 -13.24 -16.19
C ALA A 139 0.96 -14.51 -16.52
N LEU A 140 1.10 -15.41 -15.56
CA LEU A 140 1.78 -16.70 -15.74
C LEU A 140 0.99 -17.64 -16.69
N ASP A 141 -0.33 -17.67 -16.56
CA ASP A 141 -1.21 -18.40 -17.48
C ASP A 141 -1.20 -17.77 -18.87
N GLY A 142 -1.11 -16.44 -18.96
CA GLY A 142 -0.88 -15.73 -20.21
C GLY A 142 0.37 -16.19 -20.95
N LEU A 143 1.46 -16.41 -20.22
CA LEU A 143 2.71 -16.97 -20.76
C LEU A 143 2.54 -18.43 -21.21
N ARG A 144 1.91 -19.27 -20.39
CA ARG A 144 1.70 -20.72 -20.65
C ARG A 144 0.78 -20.96 -21.85
N LEU A 145 -0.34 -20.23 -21.90
CA LEU A 145 -1.45 -20.47 -22.81
C LEU A 145 -1.49 -19.52 -24.00
N LYS A 146 -0.61 -18.50 -24.02
CA LYS A 146 -0.59 -17.40 -25.02
C LYS A 146 -1.95 -16.71 -25.14
N ILE A 147 -2.45 -16.21 -24.01
CA ILE A 147 -3.74 -15.53 -23.94
C ILE A 147 -3.59 -14.11 -24.52
N ASP A 148 -4.30 -13.81 -25.60
CA ASP A 148 -4.36 -12.48 -26.17
C ASP A 148 -5.04 -11.49 -25.19
N GLY A 149 -4.52 -10.25 -25.14
CA GLY A 149 -5.08 -9.20 -24.30
C GLY A 149 -4.75 -9.29 -22.80
N ILE A 150 -3.94 -10.27 -22.36
CA ILE A 150 -3.55 -10.45 -20.95
C ILE A 150 -2.95 -9.18 -20.34
N LYS A 151 -2.15 -8.45 -21.12
CA LYS A 151 -1.56 -7.18 -20.71
C LYS A 151 -2.61 -6.16 -20.23
N ASN A 152 -3.69 -5.98 -21.00
CA ASN A 152 -4.75 -5.01 -20.67
C ASN A 152 -5.52 -5.43 -19.41
N LEU A 153 -5.74 -6.74 -19.24
CA LEU A 153 -6.36 -7.28 -18.02
C LEU A 153 -5.52 -6.98 -16.79
N ILE A 154 -4.21 -7.21 -16.87
CA ILE A 154 -3.29 -6.98 -15.75
C ILE A 154 -3.23 -5.49 -15.41
N PHE A 155 -3.09 -4.60 -16.39
CA PHE A 155 -3.07 -3.14 -16.14
C PHE A 155 -4.36 -2.62 -15.47
N SER A 156 -5.53 -3.16 -15.89
CA SER A 156 -6.80 -2.80 -15.22
C SER A 156 -6.86 -3.25 -13.76
N ARG A 157 -6.20 -4.36 -13.41
CA ARG A 157 -6.10 -4.82 -12.01
C ARG A 157 -5.06 -4.05 -11.22
N ASP A 158 -4.01 -3.57 -11.85
CA ASP A 158 -3.00 -2.72 -11.25
C ASP A 158 -3.60 -1.41 -10.74
N ASP A 159 -4.46 -0.78 -11.52
CA ASP A 159 -5.26 0.36 -11.05
C ASP A 159 -6.03 0.05 -9.73
N GLU A 160 -6.51 -1.18 -9.51
CA GLU A 160 -7.18 -1.55 -8.26
C GLU A 160 -6.20 -1.79 -7.12
N VAL A 161 -4.98 -2.28 -7.38
CA VAL A 161 -3.89 -2.36 -6.38
C VAL A 161 -3.55 -0.97 -5.89
N ASP A 162 -3.34 -0.01 -6.81
CA ASP A 162 -3.08 1.39 -6.50
C ASP A 162 -4.17 2.00 -5.61
N ARG A 163 -5.43 1.76 -5.93
CA ARG A 163 -6.57 2.24 -5.15
C ARG A 163 -6.52 1.74 -3.71
N GLN A 164 -6.22 0.45 -3.51
CA GLN A 164 -6.11 -0.14 -2.16
C GLN A 164 -4.86 0.40 -1.44
N TYR A 165 -3.74 0.56 -2.15
CA TYR A 165 -2.52 1.15 -1.63
C TYR A 165 -2.75 2.57 -1.12
N PHE A 166 -3.37 3.45 -1.90
CA PHE A 166 -3.68 4.82 -1.48
C PHE A 166 -4.60 4.85 -0.26
N LEU A 167 -5.62 3.97 -0.21
CA LEU A 167 -6.49 3.86 0.96
C LEU A 167 -5.72 3.45 2.21
N LEU A 168 -4.87 2.42 2.11
CA LEU A 168 -4.08 1.94 3.24
C LEU A 168 -3.08 3.00 3.71
N VAL A 169 -2.39 3.68 2.78
CA VAL A 169 -1.45 4.75 3.12
C VAL A 169 -2.15 5.92 3.81
N ARG A 170 -3.35 6.32 3.33
CA ARG A 170 -4.19 7.32 4.01
C ARG A 170 -4.50 6.90 5.45
N LEU A 171 -4.99 5.66 5.63
CA LEU A 171 -5.36 5.12 6.94
C LEU A 171 -4.16 5.11 7.91
N ILE A 172 -3.02 4.61 7.46
CA ILE A 172 -1.78 4.54 8.23
C ILE A 172 -1.30 5.94 8.65
N ARG A 173 -1.31 6.91 7.73
CA ARG A 173 -0.92 8.29 8.04
C ARG A 173 -1.88 8.95 9.03
N SER A 174 -3.17 8.69 8.90
CA SER A 174 -4.16 9.16 9.88
C SER A 174 -3.89 8.55 11.26
N ALA A 175 -3.58 7.24 11.34
CA ALA A 175 -3.23 6.58 12.60
C ALA A 175 -1.92 7.08 13.22
N MET A 176 -0.96 7.59 12.43
CA MET A 176 0.28 8.20 12.97
C MET A 176 0.01 9.47 13.76
N VAL A 177 -0.99 10.26 13.39
CA VAL A 177 -1.32 11.54 14.03
C VAL A 177 -2.46 11.42 15.03
N ASP A 178 -3.33 10.42 14.87
CA ASP A 178 -4.44 10.12 15.77
C ASP A 178 -4.19 8.81 16.53
N GLN A 179 -3.72 8.92 17.76
CA GLN A 179 -3.46 7.75 18.61
C GLN A 179 -4.73 6.96 18.95
N LYS A 180 -5.92 7.59 18.96
CA LYS A 180 -7.18 6.88 19.20
C LYS A 180 -7.49 5.96 18.03
N LEU A 181 -7.28 6.45 16.80
CA LEU A 181 -7.40 5.65 15.59
C LEU A 181 -6.38 4.50 15.58
N ALA A 182 -5.09 4.77 15.90
CA ALA A 182 -4.06 3.75 15.97
C ALA A 182 -4.41 2.59 16.92
N ARG A 183 -4.90 2.92 18.13
CA ARG A 183 -5.37 1.91 19.10
C ARG A 183 -6.56 1.14 18.60
N LYS A 184 -7.54 1.81 17.98
CA LYS A 184 -8.71 1.14 17.43
C LYS A 184 -8.35 0.17 16.30
N LEU A 185 -7.34 0.51 15.52
CA LEU A 185 -6.78 -0.37 14.50
C LEU A 185 -5.84 -1.44 15.09
N ASN A 186 -5.59 -1.41 16.40
CA ASN A 186 -4.65 -2.29 17.09
C ASN A 186 -3.24 -2.25 16.50
N LEU A 187 -2.78 -1.05 16.12
CA LEU A 187 -1.47 -0.80 15.52
C LEU A 187 -0.57 -0.02 16.49
N SER A 188 0.56 -0.61 16.86
CA SER A 188 1.67 0.13 17.48
C SER A 188 2.37 1.03 16.45
N ASN A 189 3.23 1.95 16.91
CA ASN A 189 4.02 2.80 16.01
C ASN A 189 4.92 1.97 15.07
N ILE A 190 5.41 0.80 15.54
CA ILE A 190 6.19 -0.11 14.72
C ILE A 190 5.30 -0.79 13.68
N ASP A 191 4.12 -1.27 14.07
CA ASP A 191 3.16 -1.85 13.13
C ASP A 191 2.77 -0.85 12.03
N ILE A 192 2.54 0.42 12.37
CA ILE A 192 2.24 1.50 11.40
C ILE A 192 3.34 1.59 10.35
N LEU A 193 4.61 1.58 10.77
CA LEU A 193 5.76 1.61 9.86
C LEU A 193 5.81 0.35 8.98
N ASP A 194 5.69 -0.82 9.61
CA ASP A 194 5.80 -2.11 8.92
C ASP A 194 4.66 -2.31 7.91
N TYR A 195 3.42 -1.93 8.25
CA TYR A 195 2.30 -1.93 7.29
C TYR A 195 2.53 -0.99 6.12
N ARG A 196 3.15 0.19 6.36
CA ARG A 196 3.49 1.13 5.28
C ARG A 196 4.51 0.53 4.31
N ILE A 197 5.51 -0.20 4.84
CA ILE A 197 6.54 -0.85 4.04
C ILE A 197 5.94 -2.06 3.30
N ALA A 198 5.14 -2.89 3.98
CA ALA A 198 4.44 -4.02 3.36
C ALA A 198 3.54 -3.58 2.19
N ALA A 199 2.77 -2.51 2.38
CA ALA A 199 1.93 -1.96 1.32
C ALA A 199 2.74 -1.54 0.09
N ASN A 200 3.91 -0.91 0.30
CA ASN A 200 4.80 -0.51 -0.79
C ASN A 200 5.35 -1.72 -1.56
N HIS A 201 5.73 -2.79 -0.86
CA HIS A 201 6.19 -4.01 -1.53
C HIS A 201 5.09 -4.70 -2.33
N LEU A 202 3.83 -4.65 -1.87
CA LEU A 202 2.71 -5.22 -2.63
C LEU A 202 2.38 -4.40 -3.88
N GLU A 203 2.42 -3.07 -3.81
CA GLU A 203 2.26 -2.20 -4.98
C GLU A 203 3.39 -2.43 -5.96
N SER A 204 4.65 -2.42 -5.51
CA SER A 204 5.80 -2.70 -6.38
C SER A 204 5.74 -4.10 -7.01
N ALA A 205 5.17 -5.10 -6.32
CA ALA A 205 4.92 -6.41 -6.91
C ALA A 205 3.89 -6.34 -8.04
N GLY A 206 2.82 -5.54 -7.90
CA GLY A 206 1.84 -5.24 -8.95
C GLY A 206 2.51 -4.65 -10.19
N ASP A 207 3.33 -3.60 -9.99
CA ASP A 207 4.11 -2.97 -11.06
C ASP A 207 4.99 -3.97 -11.81
N TYR A 208 5.75 -4.80 -11.08
CA TYR A 208 6.62 -5.80 -11.71
C TYR A 208 5.84 -6.91 -12.43
N ILE A 209 4.63 -7.25 -11.96
CA ILE A 209 3.74 -8.17 -12.66
C ILE A 209 3.22 -7.53 -13.95
N SER A 210 2.92 -6.24 -13.94
CA SER A 210 2.53 -5.46 -15.12
C SER A 210 3.68 -5.38 -16.14
N GLU A 211 4.92 -5.18 -15.68
CA GLU A 211 6.12 -5.29 -16.54
C GLU A 211 6.25 -6.71 -17.14
N PHE A 212 6.13 -7.76 -16.31
CA PHE A 212 6.19 -9.15 -16.77
C PHE A 212 5.12 -9.44 -17.82
N ALA A 213 3.85 -9.08 -17.57
CA ALA A 213 2.75 -9.28 -18.51
C ALA A 213 2.97 -8.57 -19.86
N SER A 214 3.71 -7.44 -19.85
CA SER A 214 4.07 -6.70 -21.06
C SER A 214 5.06 -7.44 -21.94
N THR A 215 5.85 -8.37 -21.40
CA THR A 215 6.82 -9.16 -22.16
C THR A 215 6.20 -10.40 -22.80
N VAL A 216 5.12 -10.93 -22.23
CA VAL A 216 4.49 -12.21 -22.62
C VAL A 216 4.19 -12.31 -24.13
N PRO A 217 3.62 -11.28 -24.80
CA PRO A 217 3.31 -11.38 -26.23
C PRO A 217 4.54 -11.60 -27.13
N SER A 218 5.71 -11.06 -26.74
CA SER A 218 6.96 -11.11 -27.52
C SER A 218 7.78 -12.37 -27.27
N ILE A 219 7.41 -13.21 -26.28
CA ILE A 219 8.14 -14.44 -25.98
C ILE A 219 7.74 -15.55 -26.94
N SER A 220 8.71 -16.04 -27.74
CA SER A 220 8.52 -17.22 -28.57
C SER A 220 8.44 -18.48 -27.71
N ARG A 221 7.59 -19.44 -28.13
CA ARG A 221 7.43 -20.70 -27.39
C ARG A 221 8.69 -21.56 -27.54
N THR A 222 9.44 -21.67 -26.48
CA THR A 222 10.70 -22.42 -26.39
C THR A 222 10.74 -23.16 -25.07
N LYS A 223 11.69 -24.09 -24.91
CA LYS A 223 11.92 -24.80 -23.64
C LYS A 223 12.04 -23.84 -22.45
N ILE A 224 12.56 -22.63 -22.67
CA ILE A 224 12.73 -21.62 -21.60
C ILE A 224 11.38 -21.14 -21.01
N VAL A 225 10.29 -21.18 -21.78
CA VAL A 225 8.94 -20.85 -21.29
C VAL A 225 8.49 -21.85 -20.24
N ASP A 226 8.79 -23.13 -20.42
CA ASP A 226 8.44 -24.17 -19.46
C ASP A 226 9.21 -23.98 -18.16
N GLU A 227 10.51 -23.70 -18.23
CA GLU A 227 11.38 -23.43 -17.08
C GLU A 227 10.93 -22.15 -16.31
N ILE A 228 10.64 -21.06 -17.05
CA ILE A 228 10.09 -19.84 -16.46
C ILE A 228 8.75 -20.12 -15.77
N SER A 229 7.90 -20.93 -16.38
CA SER A 229 6.59 -21.28 -15.83
C SER A 229 6.70 -22.13 -14.55
N GLU A 230 7.68 -23.03 -14.49
CA GLU A 230 7.96 -23.83 -13.29
C GLU A 230 8.48 -22.94 -12.16
N ALA A 231 9.46 -22.07 -12.45
CA ALA A 231 9.93 -21.06 -11.50
C ALA A 231 8.79 -20.15 -11.01
N GLY A 232 7.85 -19.80 -11.91
CA GLY A 232 6.68 -19.01 -11.59
C GLY A 232 5.80 -19.64 -10.52
N SER A 233 5.59 -20.95 -10.57
CA SER A 233 4.84 -21.69 -9.55
C SER A 233 5.51 -21.64 -8.16
N TYR A 234 6.83 -21.40 -8.11
CA TYR A 234 7.53 -21.21 -6.85
C TYR A 234 7.21 -19.85 -6.22
N ILE A 235 7.10 -18.81 -7.05
CA ILE A 235 6.69 -17.45 -6.62
C ILE A 235 5.25 -17.47 -6.06
N GLU A 236 4.32 -18.23 -6.65
CA GLU A 236 2.96 -18.39 -6.12
C GLU A 236 2.97 -18.89 -4.69
N LYS A 237 3.77 -19.91 -4.39
CA LYS A 237 3.93 -20.44 -3.02
C LYS A 237 4.51 -19.41 -2.05
N MET A 238 5.42 -18.56 -2.54
CA MET A 238 5.98 -17.47 -1.73
C MET A 238 4.91 -16.43 -1.44
N GLN A 239 4.10 -16.06 -2.43
CA GLN A 239 3.00 -15.10 -2.29
C GLN A 239 1.98 -15.55 -1.24
N GLU A 240 1.55 -16.81 -1.27
CA GLU A 240 0.58 -17.36 -0.31
C GLU A 240 1.06 -17.25 1.15
N LYS A 241 2.36 -17.42 1.38
CA LYS A 241 2.95 -17.47 2.73
C LYS A 241 3.35 -16.09 3.25
N SER A 242 3.78 -15.18 2.40
CA SER A 242 4.42 -13.93 2.78
C SER A 242 3.53 -13.06 3.68
N VAL A 243 2.39 -12.59 3.17
CA VAL A 243 1.48 -11.72 3.92
C VAL A 243 0.84 -12.45 5.10
N ALA A 244 0.62 -13.77 4.98
CA ALA A 244 0.13 -14.58 6.08
C ALA A 244 1.15 -14.62 7.23
N ALA A 245 2.44 -14.81 6.94
CA ALA A 245 3.50 -14.76 7.94
C ALA A 245 3.59 -13.37 8.60
N PHE A 246 3.52 -12.30 7.81
CA PHE A 246 3.57 -10.92 8.30
C PHE A 246 2.41 -10.61 9.24
N THR A 247 1.16 -10.82 8.83
CA THR A 247 -0.02 -10.47 9.63
C THR A 247 -0.15 -11.33 10.89
N ALA A 248 0.26 -12.61 10.83
CA ALA A 248 0.28 -13.51 11.98
C ALA A 248 1.52 -13.33 12.87
N LYS A 249 2.46 -12.45 12.49
CA LYS A 249 3.77 -12.28 13.14
C LYS A 249 4.51 -13.61 13.33
N ASN A 250 4.40 -14.52 12.33
CA ASN A 250 4.93 -15.88 12.39
C ASN A 250 6.39 -15.93 11.93
N ARG A 251 7.31 -15.97 12.90
CA ARG A 251 8.77 -16.00 12.67
C ARG A 251 9.24 -17.22 11.92
N THR A 252 8.66 -18.38 12.20
CA THR A 252 9.07 -19.64 11.56
C THR A 252 8.79 -19.59 10.06
N GLU A 253 7.60 -19.12 9.67
CA GLU A 253 7.23 -18.94 8.27
C GLU A 253 8.08 -17.87 7.60
N SER A 254 8.39 -16.75 8.30
CA SER A 254 9.25 -15.69 7.79
C SER A 254 10.67 -16.21 7.47
N ILE A 255 11.28 -16.96 8.38
CA ILE A 255 12.60 -17.59 8.13
C ILE A 255 12.50 -18.60 6.97
N GLY A 256 11.40 -19.34 6.89
CA GLY A 256 11.11 -20.26 5.78
C GLY A 256 11.07 -19.53 4.42
N MET A 257 10.57 -18.30 4.38
CA MET A 257 10.54 -17.47 3.17
C MET A 257 11.93 -17.11 2.65
N ILE A 258 12.86 -16.77 3.54
CA ILE A 258 14.26 -16.49 3.17
C ILE A 258 14.89 -17.73 2.53
N LYS A 259 14.64 -18.92 3.09
CA LYS A 259 15.11 -20.18 2.52
C LYS A 259 14.51 -20.42 1.14
N MET A 260 13.19 -20.26 1.00
CA MET A 260 12.50 -20.41 -0.29
C MET A 260 13.09 -19.46 -1.35
N TYR A 261 13.37 -18.22 -1.00
CA TYR A 261 13.96 -17.26 -1.93
C TYR A 261 15.38 -17.69 -2.37
N ASN A 262 16.19 -18.22 -1.47
CA ASN A 262 17.52 -18.73 -1.85
C ASN A 262 17.41 -19.92 -2.80
N GLU A 263 16.46 -20.83 -2.59
CA GLU A 263 16.17 -21.94 -3.51
C GLU A 263 15.67 -21.41 -4.87
N PHE A 264 14.77 -20.44 -4.88
CA PHE A 264 14.29 -19.78 -6.09
C PHE A 264 15.43 -19.13 -6.89
N ARG A 265 16.37 -18.45 -6.23
CA ARG A 265 17.52 -17.86 -6.89
C ARG A 265 18.37 -18.90 -7.62
N LEU A 266 18.57 -20.08 -7.06
CA LEU A 266 19.30 -21.18 -7.73
C LEU A 266 18.55 -21.64 -9.00
N ILE A 267 17.23 -21.70 -8.96
CA ILE A 267 16.39 -22.01 -10.14
C ILE A 267 16.59 -20.92 -11.21
N MET A 268 16.53 -19.64 -10.81
CA MET A 268 16.71 -18.51 -11.73
C MET A 268 18.10 -18.47 -12.36
N ASP A 269 19.14 -18.82 -11.62
CA ASP A 269 20.49 -18.90 -12.15
C ASP A 269 20.62 -20.04 -13.18
N SER A 270 19.97 -21.18 -12.95
CA SER A 270 19.89 -22.27 -13.93
C SER A 270 19.16 -21.84 -15.23
N ILE A 271 18.08 -21.05 -15.09
CA ILE A 271 17.35 -20.49 -16.24
C ILE A 271 18.23 -19.52 -17.03
N LYS A 272 19.00 -18.66 -16.35
CA LYS A 272 19.96 -17.74 -17.01
C LYS A 272 21.04 -18.50 -17.77
N GLU A 273 21.58 -19.58 -17.19
CA GLU A 273 22.54 -20.45 -17.86
C GLU A 273 21.94 -21.14 -19.09
N LEU A 274 20.73 -21.65 -19.00
CA LEU A 274 19.98 -22.22 -20.12
C LEU A 274 19.80 -21.17 -21.21
N PHE A 275 19.35 -19.99 -20.84
CA PHE A 275 19.14 -18.86 -21.75
C PHE A 275 20.42 -18.47 -22.50
N ALA A 276 21.55 -18.40 -21.80
CA ALA A 276 22.85 -18.07 -22.41
C ALA A 276 23.31 -19.09 -23.48
N LYS A 277 22.79 -20.34 -23.44
CA LYS A 277 23.06 -21.40 -24.39
C LYS A 277 22.08 -21.45 -25.57
N LEU A 278 20.99 -20.70 -25.52
CA LEU A 278 19.96 -20.66 -26.57
C LEU A 278 20.34 -19.67 -27.65
N GLU A 279 20.45 -20.17 -28.89
CA GLU A 279 20.55 -19.30 -30.08
C GLU A 279 19.18 -18.74 -30.41
N LEU A 280 18.81 -17.62 -29.79
CA LEU A 280 17.59 -16.91 -30.14
C LEU A 280 17.82 -16.08 -31.39
N THR A 281 17.09 -16.40 -32.44
CA THR A 281 17.19 -15.73 -33.76
C THR A 281 16.52 -14.37 -33.80
N ASN A 282 15.65 -14.06 -32.80
CA ASN A 282 14.89 -12.81 -32.71
C ASN A 282 15.33 -12.00 -31.48
N SER A 283 15.90 -10.82 -31.72
CA SER A 283 16.35 -9.90 -30.67
C SER A 283 15.22 -9.43 -29.75
N GLU A 284 14.00 -9.23 -30.29
CA GLU A 284 12.83 -8.84 -29.50
C GLU A 284 12.46 -9.92 -28.46
N SER A 285 12.40 -11.19 -28.91
CA SER A 285 12.13 -12.32 -28.01
C SER A 285 13.27 -12.50 -26.97
N THR A 286 14.52 -12.22 -27.34
CA THR A 286 15.65 -12.24 -26.43
C THR A 286 15.47 -11.22 -25.29
N ILE A 287 15.14 -9.99 -25.64
CA ILE A 287 14.91 -8.90 -24.67
C ILE A 287 13.70 -9.24 -23.79
N ALA A 288 12.62 -9.74 -24.37
CA ALA A 288 11.42 -10.11 -23.63
C ALA A 288 11.69 -11.20 -22.58
N VAL A 289 12.45 -12.23 -22.92
CA VAL A 289 12.87 -13.29 -21.98
C VAL A 289 13.73 -12.72 -20.84
N LEU A 290 14.72 -11.88 -21.16
CA LEU A 290 15.58 -11.25 -20.13
C LEU A 290 14.75 -10.37 -19.17
N ASN A 291 13.85 -9.58 -19.70
CA ASN A 291 12.97 -8.74 -18.89
C ASN A 291 12.05 -9.60 -18.02
N SER A 292 11.51 -10.70 -18.55
CA SER A 292 10.68 -11.64 -17.76
C SER A 292 11.46 -12.23 -16.58
N ILE A 293 12.69 -12.70 -16.81
CA ILE A 293 13.58 -13.22 -15.78
C ILE A 293 13.84 -12.15 -14.70
N HIS A 294 14.08 -10.91 -15.12
CA HIS A 294 14.32 -9.80 -14.21
C HIS A 294 13.07 -9.42 -13.39
N SER A 295 11.92 -9.30 -14.02
CA SER A 295 10.66 -8.99 -13.32
C SER A 295 10.29 -10.09 -12.33
N MET A 296 10.50 -11.37 -12.66
CA MET A 296 10.25 -12.49 -11.75
C MET A 296 11.13 -12.43 -10.48
N ASP A 297 12.42 -12.11 -10.63
CA ASP A 297 13.32 -11.95 -9.47
C ASP A 297 12.84 -10.81 -8.56
N LYS A 298 12.44 -9.68 -9.13
CA LYS A 298 11.87 -8.54 -8.39
C LYS A 298 10.56 -8.91 -7.68
N ILE A 299 9.65 -9.63 -8.36
CA ILE A 299 8.38 -10.08 -7.76
C ILE A 299 8.67 -10.98 -6.55
N ALA A 300 9.54 -12.00 -6.71
CA ALA A 300 9.93 -12.88 -5.63
C ALA A 300 10.55 -12.11 -4.45
N LYS A 301 11.37 -11.10 -4.76
CA LYS A 301 12.00 -10.24 -3.75
C LYS A 301 10.97 -9.47 -2.93
N CYS A 302 9.90 -8.92 -3.55
CA CYS A 302 8.83 -8.24 -2.82
C CYS A 302 8.20 -9.15 -1.75
N TRP A 303 7.94 -10.42 -2.07
CA TRP A 303 7.35 -11.36 -1.12
C TRP A 303 8.26 -11.67 0.07
N VAL A 304 9.56 -11.82 -0.18
CA VAL A 304 10.55 -12.00 0.90
C VAL A 304 10.64 -10.77 1.76
N ASP A 305 10.66 -9.57 1.16
CA ASP A 305 10.81 -8.33 1.88
C ASP A 305 9.59 -8.05 2.80
N VAL A 306 8.37 -8.44 2.38
CA VAL A 306 7.20 -8.42 3.27
C VAL A 306 7.38 -9.38 4.45
N ALA A 307 7.83 -10.61 4.20
CA ALA A 307 8.06 -11.59 5.26
C ALA A 307 9.19 -11.14 6.22
N ASP A 308 10.23 -10.48 5.72
CA ASP A 308 11.37 -10.00 6.51
C ASP A 308 10.99 -8.85 7.49
N LEU A 309 9.81 -8.24 7.33
CA LEU A 309 9.26 -7.31 8.32
C LEU A 309 8.89 -7.99 9.64
N VAL A 310 8.74 -9.33 9.66
CA VAL A 310 8.47 -10.08 10.89
C VAL A 310 9.74 -10.11 11.75
N LYS A 311 9.74 -9.36 12.84
CA LYS A 311 10.91 -9.24 13.71
C LYS A 311 11.15 -10.51 14.53
N PRO A 312 12.42 -10.87 14.80
CA PRO A 312 12.76 -12.05 15.59
C PRO A 312 12.35 -11.91 17.08
N VAL A 313 12.20 -10.67 17.57
CA VAL A 313 11.83 -10.33 18.95
C VAL A 313 10.84 -9.18 18.94
N TYR A 314 9.73 -9.30 19.67
CA TYR A 314 8.73 -8.25 19.87
C TYR A 314 8.83 -7.65 21.28
N LEU A 315 8.57 -6.35 21.43
CA LEU A 315 8.67 -5.63 22.71
C LEU A 315 7.80 -6.25 23.82
N THR A 316 6.66 -6.83 23.49
CA THR A 316 5.74 -7.49 24.43
C THR A 316 6.32 -8.78 25.03
N GLU A 317 7.19 -9.49 24.32
CA GLU A 317 7.80 -10.74 24.80
C GLU A 317 8.93 -10.47 25.80
N HIS A 318 9.64 -9.37 25.68
CA HIS A 318 10.66 -8.96 26.65
C HIS A 318 10.08 -8.67 28.05
N ARG A 319 8.77 -8.34 28.15
CA ARG A 319 8.11 -8.11 29.44
C ARG A 319 7.69 -9.42 30.12
N LEU A 320 7.38 -10.47 29.35
CA LEU A 320 7.02 -11.79 29.91
C LEU A 320 8.22 -12.53 30.49
N ASP A 321 9.39 -12.44 29.85
CA ASP A 321 10.61 -13.09 30.34
C ASP A 321 11.13 -12.52 31.67
N LYS A 322 10.89 -11.22 31.94
CA LYS A 322 11.28 -10.61 33.22
C LYS A 322 10.40 -11.03 34.39
N SER A 323 9.16 -11.46 34.14
CA SER A 323 8.26 -11.96 35.20
C SER A 323 8.50 -13.42 35.57
N LEU A 324 9.28 -14.16 34.76
CA LEU A 324 9.65 -15.57 35.02
C LEU A 324 11.03 -15.68 35.70
N GLN A 325 11.76 -14.56 35.85
CA GLN A 325 13.08 -14.52 36.52
C GLN A 325 13.04 -13.86 37.92
N SER A 326 11.88 -13.48 38.40
CA SER A 326 11.61 -13.00 39.76
C SER A 326 10.78 -14.03 40.54
#